data_c163b65f79dccee112e00cf8b437dab7
#
_entry.id   c163b65f79dccee112e00cf8b437dab7
#
_cell.length_a   1.000
_cell.length_b   1.000
_cell.length_c   1.000
_cell.angle_alpha   90.00
_cell.angle_beta   90.00
_cell.angle_gamma   90.00
#
_symmetry.space_group_name_H-M   'P 1'
#
loop_
_entity.id
_entity.type
_entity.pdbx_description
1 polymer ?
#
loop_
_entity_poly.entity_id
_entity_poly.type
_entity_poly.pdbx_seq_one_letter_code
_entity_poly.pdbx_strand_id
1 'polypeptide(L)'
;MASLIIRNNVIYLTWYDPFQKKQKRKTTKLTNSKENYEAALKKAKEFQKKLDVKYETSIQKGYSIITIAAAFDHFKKINENKHPKTLADYERFFKKFSEIFLPEKPTSIINKGAVEDWLLSLRKLKLSKNSIHGYGKQCSHFLNFLFEYNYVPMFKINREVKTKPEIKPIIHITEMDLKIIFDNLVNKNEHLKLLIRLLFYTGLRSSDLLSINIDDIDLENRLITYYSPKRKIYRTIPFHDNLFQALSQRGDEVKTGKLLNYNSVENLGKAVTRFFKKINLSKKGYTARTFRKTFVTLCRNKFNMDATIVKELVGHEHTNTTDRYYNSISYEVMKRELQKFKYDY
;
A
#
# COMPACT_ATOMS: atom_id res chain seq x y z
N MET A 1 24.78 -34.26 11.36
CA MET A 1 24.54 -35.62 11.84
C MET A 1 23.73 -35.64 13.11
N ALA A 2 22.75 -36.56 13.24
CA ALA A 2 22.04 -36.76 14.49
C ALA A 2 22.92 -37.58 15.43
N SER A 3 23.08 -37.14 16.70
CA SER A 3 23.88 -37.77 17.73
C SER A 3 23.07 -37.89 19.02
N LEU A 4 23.59 -38.64 19.99
CA LEU A 4 22.96 -38.82 21.30
C LEU A 4 23.73 -38.04 22.38
N ILE A 5 22.98 -37.42 23.30
CA ILE A 5 23.54 -36.84 24.52
C ILE A 5 22.76 -37.34 25.72
N ILE A 6 23.43 -37.48 26.86
CA ILE A 6 22.80 -37.91 28.11
C ILE A 6 22.77 -36.68 29.03
N ARG A 7 21.55 -36.43 29.60
CA ARG A 7 21.32 -35.39 30.62
C ARG A 7 20.37 -35.91 31.68
N ASN A 8 20.71 -35.75 32.94
CA ASN A 8 19.87 -36.15 34.06
C ASN A 8 19.36 -37.60 33.92
N ASN A 9 20.24 -38.50 33.57
CA ASN A 9 19.92 -39.92 33.31
C ASN A 9 18.91 -40.22 32.20
N VAL A 10 18.66 -39.26 31.30
CA VAL A 10 17.79 -39.40 30.13
C VAL A 10 18.59 -39.23 28.85
N ILE A 11 18.32 -40.04 27.82
CA ILE A 11 18.98 -39.98 26.54
C ILE A 11 18.19 -39.03 25.66
N TYR A 12 18.89 -38.06 25.06
CA TYR A 12 18.35 -37.09 24.07
C TYR A 12 18.98 -37.31 22.73
N LEU A 13 18.18 -37.17 21.71
CA LEU A 13 18.59 -37.06 20.30
C LEU A 13 18.92 -35.60 19.98
N THR A 14 20.10 -35.35 19.43
CA THR A 14 20.52 -34.00 19.04
C THR A 14 20.89 -33.99 17.59
N TRP A 15 20.62 -32.87 16.90
CA TRP A 15 21.00 -32.64 15.50
C TRP A 15 21.16 -31.16 15.23
N TYR A 16 21.96 -30.84 14.23
CA TYR A 16 22.04 -29.48 13.70
C TYR A 16 20.89 -29.25 12.72
N ASP A 17 20.10 -28.20 12.94
CA ASP A 17 19.07 -27.77 12.01
C ASP A 17 19.66 -26.70 11.06
N PRO A 18 19.90 -27.03 9.77
CA PRO A 18 20.49 -26.07 8.84
C PRO A 18 19.59 -24.90 8.51
N PHE A 19 18.26 -25.03 8.67
CA PHE A 19 17.30 -23.94 8.46
C PHE A 19 17.37 -22.89 9.57
N GLN A 20 17.47 -23.35 10.84
CA GLN A 20 17.54 -22.44 11.99
C GLN A 20 18.98 -22.15 12.44
N LYS A 21 19.98 -22.72 11.73
CA LYS A 21 21.42 -22.59 12.05
C LYS A 21 21.73 -22.84 13.53
N LYS A 22 21.03 -23.78 14.16
CA LYS A 22 21.22 -24.10 15.59
C LYS A 22 21.08 -25.59 15.88
N GLN A 23 21.69 -26.00 16.98
CA GLN A 23 21.54 -27.34 17.51
C GLN A 23 20.14 -27.52 18.11
N LYS A 24 19.46 -28.59 17.71
CA LYS A 24 18.17 -29.02 18.29
C LYS A 24 18.34 -30.31 19.05
N ARG A 25 17.43 -30.53 20.00
CA ARG A 25 17.36 -31.76 20.78
C ARG A 25 15.94 -32.21 21.00
N LYS A 26 15.74 -33.54 21.07
CA LYS A 26 14.47 -34.17 21.40
C LYS A 26 14.70 -35.30 22.37
N THR A 27 13.89 -35.39 23.45
CA THR A 27 14.01 -36.50 24.35
C THR A 27 13.59 -37.81 23.69
N THR A 28 14.35 -38.89 23.94
CA THR A 28 13.98 -40.24 23.55
C THR A 28 13.02 -40.87 24.55
N LYS A 29 12.85 -40.27 25.77
CA LYS A 29 12.14 -40.83 26.93
C LYS A 29 12.76 -42.10 27.49
N LEU A 30 14.00 -42.42 27.13
CA LEU A 30 14.74 -43.58 27.58
C LEU A 30 15.75 -43.14 28.64
N THR A 31 15.85 -43.94 29.73
CA THR A 31 16.86 -43.76 30.77
C THR A 31 18.21 -44.31 30.30
N ASN A 32 19.32 -43.81 30.85
CA ASN A 32 20.67 -44.22 30.50
C ASN A 32 20.97 -45.64 30.98
N SER A 33 20.66 -46.63 30.17
CA SER A 33 21.14 -48.02 30.35
C SER A 33 21.76 -48.48 29.04
N LYS A 34 22.57 -49.56 29.05
CA LYS A 34 23.24 -50.08 27.88
C LYS A 34 22.21 -50.47 26.76
N GLU A 35 21.16 -51.16 27.13
CA GLU A 35 20.10 -51.57 26.21
C GLU A 35 19.33 -50.38 25.64
N ASN A 36 18.98 -49.40 26.48
CA ASN A 36 18.30 -48.19 26.06
C ASN A 36 19.17 -47.28 25.15
N TYR A 37 20.49 -47.29 25.38
CA TYR A 37 21.42 -46.54 24.52
C TYR A 37 21.51 -47.14 23.13
N GLU A 38 21.55 -48.47 23.00
CA GLU A 38 21.52 -49.16 21.70
C GLU A 38 20.19 -48.93 20.97
N ALA A 39 19.05 -48.98 21.69
CA ALA A 39 17.76 -48.63 21.11
C ALA A 39 17.66 -47.17 20.67
N ALA A 40 18.23 -46.25 21.45
CA ALA A 40 18.33 -44.82 21.07
C ALA A 40 19.23 -44.58 19.86
N LEU A 41 20.31 -45.36 19.69
CA LEU A 41 21.23 -45.31 18.58
C LEU A 41 20.53 -45.72 17.26
N LYS A 42 19.71 -46.77 17.34
CA LYS A 42 18.89 -47.19 16.20
C LYS A 42 17.88 -46.11 15.81
N LYS A 43 17.18 -45.50 16.76
CA LYS A 43 16.29 -44.35 16.54
C LYS A 43 17.04 -43.14 15.95
N ALA A 44 18.27 -42.85 16.39
CA ALA A 44 19.08 -41.79 15.86
C ALA A 44 19.44 -42.01 14.39
N LYS A 45 19.81 -43.25 14.01
CA LYS A 45 20.10 -43.62 12.62
C LYS A 45 18.86 -43.50 11.73
N GLU A 46 17.70 -43.95 12.17
CA GLU A 46 16.45 -43.80 11.44
C GLU A 46 16.03 -42.30 11.28
N PHE A 47 16.23 -41.54 12.33
CA PHE A 47 15.95 -40.11 12.32
C PHE A 47 16.91 -39.38 11.36
N GLN A 48 18.21 -39.73 11.36
CA GLN A 48 19.19 -39.20 10.40
C GLN A 48 18.78 -39.48 8.97
N LYS A 49 18.41 -40.74 8.65
CA LYS A 49 17.92 -41.07 7.29
C LYS A 49 16.71 -40.22 6.88
N LYS A 50 15.77 -39.97 7.78
CA LYS A 50 14.62 -39.08 7.53
C LYS A 50 15.04 -37.63 7.30
N LEU A 51 16.03 -37.14 8.02
CA LEU A 51 16.59 -35.81 7.82
C LEU A 51 17.34 -35.72 6.46
N ASP A 52 18.13 -36.72 6.13
CA ASP A 52 18.90 -36.76 4.88
C ASP A 52 17.97 -36.77 3.65
N VAL A 53 16.95 -37.62 3.65
CA VAL A 53 15.90 -37.64 2.61
C VAL A 53 15.22 -36.28 2.49
N LYS A 54 14.92 -35.63 3.62
CA LYS A 54 14.29 -34.31 3.63
C LYS A 54 15.21 -33.24 3.04
N TYR A 55 16.48 -33.27 3.39
CA TYR A 55 17.47 -32.27 2.94
C TYR A 55 17.91 -32.54 1.51
N GLU A 56 18.18 -33.79 1.12
CA GLU A 56 18.53 -34.19 -0.24
C GLU A 56 17.41 -33.87 -1.23
N THR A 57 16.16 -34.14 -0.87
CA THR A 57 15.01 -33.81 -1.71
C THR A 57 14.90 -32.28 -1.96
N SER A 58 15.29 -31.47 -0.97
CA SER A 58 15.29 -30.01 -1.11
C SER A 58 16.49 -29.53 -1.93
N ILE A 59 17.66 -30.15 -1.78
CA ILE A 59 18.90 -29.82 -2.52
C ILE A 59 18.80 -30.31 -3.99
N GLN A 60 18.31 -31.53 -4.23
CA GLN A 60 18.15 -32.09 -5.58
C GLN A 60 17.16 -31.32 -6.45
N LYS A 61 16.19 -30.59 -5.80
CA LYS A 61 15.25 -29.73 -6.51
C LYS A 61 15.77 -28.32 -6.76
N GLY A 62 17.02 -28.01 -6.38
CA GLY A 62 17.62 -26.68 -6.57
C GLY A 62 16.99 -25.57 -5.73
N TYR A 63 16.25 -25.92 -4.66
CA TYR A 63 15.64 -24.91 -3.78
C TYR A 63 16.54 -24.55 -2.60
N SER A 64 16.68 -23.27 -2.35
CA SER A 64 17.44 -22.77 -1.20
C SER A 64 16.71 -23.09 0.11
N ILE A 65 17.49 -23.60 1.09
CA ILE A 65 17.00 -23.90 2.43
C ILE A 65 17.04 -22.60 3.25
N ILE A 66 15.90 -21.92 3.38
CA ILE A 66 15.80 -20.62 4.07
C ILE A 66 14.56 -20.59 4.97
N THR A 67 14.62 -19.83 6.07
CA THR A 67 13.43 -19.56 6.90
C THR A 67 12.53 -18.52 6.22
N ILE A 68 11.25 -18.52 6.60
CA ILE A 68 10.28 -17.55 6.09
C ILE A 68 10.70 -16.13 6.49
N ALA A 69 11.21 -15.93 7.72
CA ALA A 69 11.75 -14.64 8.16
C ALA A 69 12.89 -14.16 7.26
N ALA A 70 13.89 -15.01 7.02
CA ALA A 70 15.05 -14.65 6.21
C ALA A 70 14.65 -14.38 4.73
N ALA A 71 13.67 -15.12 4.21
CA ALA A 71 13.12 -14.84 2.88
C ALA A 71 12.39 -13.49 2.82
N PHE A 72 11.64 -13.13 3.89
CA PHE A 72 10.98 -11.84 3.95
C PHE A 72 11.96 -10.68 4.14
N ASP A 73 13.03 -10.87 4.92
CA ASP A 73 14.10 -9.86 5.04
C ASP A 73 14.80 -9.61 3.69
N HIS A 74 15.04 -10.67 2.92
CA HIS A 74 15.55 -10.53 1.56
C HIS A 74 14.54 -9.82 0.65
N PHE A 75 13.24 -10.16 0.74
CA PHE A 75 12.19 -9.46 0.02
C PHE A 75 12.15 -7.96 0.35
N LYS A 76 12.30 -7.59 1.62
CA LYS A 76 12.37 -6.17 2.04
C LYS A 76 13.59 -5.47 1.44
N LYS A 77 14.76 -6.11 1.48
CA LYS A 77 15.99 -5.55 0.92
C LYS A 77 15.87 -5.25 -0.57
N ILE A 78 15.30 -6.18 -1.35
CA ILE A 78 15.05 -5.95 -2.78
C ILE A 78 14.06 -4.80 -3.04
N ASN A 79 13.15 -4.57 -2.11
CA ASN A 79 12.10 -3.55 -2.23
C ASN A 79 12.41 -2.27 -1.43
N GLU A 80 13.62 -2.08 -0.87
CA GLU A 80 13.97 -0.97 0.03
C GLU A 80 13.70 0.43 -0.55
N ASN A 81 13.83 0.57 -1.89
CA ASN A 81 13.56 1.82 -2.62
C ASN A 81 12.08 2.10 -2.88
N LYS A 82 11.16 1.27 -2.37
CA LYS A 82 9.72 1.52 -2.47
C LYS A 82 9.29 2.61 -1.47
N HIS A 83 8.18 3.26 -1.80
CA HIS A 83 7.61 4.28 -0.92
C HIS A 83 7.34 3.71 0.50
N PRO A 84 7.61 4.45 1.61
CA PRO A 84 7.45 3.97 2.98
C PRO A 84 6.09 3.33 3.28
N LYS A 85 5.01 3.87 2.71
CA LYS A 85 3.67 3.29 2.84
C LYS A 85 3.57 1.89 2.21
N THR A 86 4.26 1.65 1.10
CA THR A 86 4.30 0.32 0.45
C THR A 86 5.06 -0.68 1.33
N LEU A 87 6.17 -0.25 1.94
CA LEU A 87 6.93 -1.07 2.90
C LEU A 87 6.07 -1.40 4.14
N ALA A 88 5.35 -0.42 4.67
CA ALA A 88 4.41 -0.64 5.78
C ALA A 88 3.26 -1.61 5.39
N ASP A 89 2.80 -1.60 4.14
CA ASP A 89 1.81 -2.57 3.65
C ASP A 89 2.41 -3.98 3.55
N TYR A 90 3.70 -4.13 3.19
CA TYR A 90 4.41 -5.42 3.23
C TYR A 90 4.55 -5.96 4.66
N GLU A 91 4.92 -5.10 5.61
CA GLU A 91 5.00 -5.50 7.03
C GLU A 91 3.64 -5.94 7.59
N ARG A 92 2.58 -5.20 7.26
CA ARG A 92 1.22 -5.56 7.66
C ARG A 92 0.77 -6.90 7.06
N PHE A 93 1.10 -7.12 5.80
CA PHE A 93 0.87 -8.41 5.14
C PHE A 93 1.65 -9.51 5.85
N PHE A 94 2.95 -9.33 6.07
CA PHE A 94 3.81 -10.35 6.68
C PHE A 94 3.36 -10.70 8.09
N LYS A 95 2.99 -9.70 8.89
CA LYS A 95 2.41 -9.93 10.23
C LYS A 95 1.18 -10.85 10.16
N LYS A 96 0.29 -10.62 9.17
CA LYS A 96 -0.91 -11.44 8.99
C LYS A 96 -0.60 -12.82 8.43
N PHE A 97 0.37 -12.92 7.55
CA PHE A 97 0.84 -14.18 6.97
C PHE A 97 1.53 -15.07 8.01
N SER A 98 2.28 -14.45 8.92
CA SER A 98 3.03 -15.12 9.99
C SER A 98 2.16 -15.73 11.09
N GLU A 99 0.87 -15.41 11.14
CA GLU A 99 -0.07 -16.08 12.06
C GLU A 99 -0.23 -17.57 11.74
N ILE A 100 -0.04 -17.97 10.47
CA ILE A 100 -0.12 -19.35 9.98
C ILE A 100 1.27 -19.87 9.58
N PHE A 101 2.02 -19.06 8.84
CA PHE A 101 3.35 -19.39 8.36
C PHE A 101 4.40 -18.81 9.30
N LEU A 102 4.67 -19.54 10.41
CA LEU A 102 5.58 -19.07 11.45
C LEU A 102 6.96 -18.68 10.87
N PRO A 103 7.51 -17.51 11.26
CA PRO A 103 8.72 -16.93 10.65
C PRO A 103 9.96 -17.82 10.73
N GLU A 104 10.10 -18.62 11.79
CA GLU A 104 11.21 -19.54 12.02
C GLU A 104 11.13 -20.84 11.23
N LYS A 105 10.00 -21.11 10.60
CA LYS A 105 9.82 -22.32 9.78
C LYS A 105 10.47 -22.15 8.42
N PRO A 106 10.87 -23.26 7.77
CA PRO A 106 11.42 -23.21 6.41
C PRO A 106 10.34 -22.82 5.37
N THR A 107 10.77 -22.17 4.31
CA THR A 107 9.90 -21.80 3.19
C THR A 107 9.20 -22.99 2.53
N SER A 108 9.76 -24.21 2.68
CA SER A 108 9.17 -25.45 2.14
C SER A 108 7.77 -25.80 2.65
N ILE A 109 7.32 -25.19 3.77
CA ILE A 109 5.93 -25.35 4.22
C ILE A 109 4.95 -24.51 3.41
N ILE A 110 5.44 -23.53 2.66
CA ILE A 110 4.62 -22.70 1.79
C ILE A 110 4.34 -23.49 0.51
N ASN A 111 3.18 -24.09 0.46
CA ASN A 111 2.70 -24.83 -0.69
C ASN A 111 1.33 -24.32 -1.12
N LYS A 112 0.85 -24.78 -2.27
CA LYS A 112 -0.42 -24.34 -2.85
C LYS A 112 -1.59 -24.47 -1.87
N GLY A 113 -1.78 -25.65 -1.28
CA GLY A 113 -2.91 -25.91 -0.36
C GLY A 113 -2.86 -25.00 0.85
N ALA A 114 -1.72 -24.92 1.55
CA ALA A 114 -1.56 -24.09 2.73
C ALA A 114 -1.82 -22.58 2.45
N VAL A 115 -1.40 -22.07 1.29
CA VAL A 115 -1.67 -20.69 0.89
C VAL A 115 -3.14 -20.47 0.55
N GLU A 116 -3.76 -21.41 -0.14
CA GLU A 116 -5.20 -21.36 -0.45
C GLU A 116 -6.05 -21.41 0.83
N ASP A 117 -5.71 -22.27 1.79
CA ASP A 117 -6.35 -22.33 3.10
C ASP A 117 -6.19 -21.02 3.89
N TRP A 118 -4.99 -20.43 3.87
CA TRP A 118 -4.76 -19.12 4.47
C TRP A 118 -5.64 -18.03 3.85
N LEU A 119 -5.72 -17.97 2.51
CA LEU A 119 -6.58 -16.99 1.81
C LEU A 119 -8.06 -17.20 2.13
N LEU A 120 -8.52 -18.45 2.24
CA LEU A 120 -9.89 -18.77 2.65
C LEU A 120 -10.16 -18.38 4.10
N SER A 121 -9.19 -18.57 5.00
CA SER A 121 -9.32 -18.18 6.40
C SER A 121 -9.52 -16.68 6.59
N LEU A 122 -8.91 -15.83 5.71
CA LEU A 122 -9.12 -14.38 5.74
C LEU A 122 -10.58 -13.99 5.51
N ARG A 123 -11.35 -14.80 4.77
CA ARG A 123 -12.79 -14.54 4.53
C ARG A 123 -13.66 -14.72 5.77
N LYS A 124 -13.16 -15.51 6.74
CA LYS A 124 -13.86 -15.74 8.04
C LYS A 124 -13.63 -14.60 9.03
N LEU A 125 -12.68 -13.70 8.73
CA LEU A 125 -12.38 -12.55 9.60
C LEU A 125 -13.32 -11.38 9.30
N LYS A 126 -13.52 -10.51 10.32
CA LYS A 126 -14.28 -9.25 10.18
C LYS A 126 -13.50 -8.19 9.37
N LEU A 127 -13.05 -8.57 8.17
CA LEU A 127 -12.31 -7.67 7.25
C LEU A 127 -13.17 -7.29 6.05
N SER A 128 -12.97 -6.07 5.51
CA SER A 128 -13.63 -5.69 4.27
C SER A 128 -13.11 -6.54 3.10
N LYS A 129 -13.95 -6.79 2.09
CA LYS A 129 -13.56 -7.50 0.84
C LYS A 129 -12.32 -6.87 0.20
N ASN A 130 -12.21 -5.53 0.24
CA ASN A 130 -11.07 -4.80 -0.31
C ASN A 130 -9.79 -5.03 0.50
N SER A 131 -9.88 -5.18 1.83
CA SER A 131 -8.73 -5.54 2.67
C SER A 131 -8.25 -6.96 2.38
N ILE A 132 -9.17 -7.92 2.27
CA ILE A 132 -8.84 -9.32 1.92
C ILE A 132 -8.21 -9.38 0.51
N HIS A 133 -8.76 -8.65 -0.46
CA HIS A 133 -8.16 -8.52 -1.78
C HIS A 133 -6.74 -7.95 -1.72
N GLY A 134 -6.51 -6.94 -0.87
CA GLY A 134 -5.20 -6.35 -0.62
C GLY A 134 -4.19 -7.39 -0.12
N TYR A 135 -4.55 -8.18 0.90
CA TYR A 135 -3.71 -9.28 1.39
C TYR A 135 -3.41 -10.31 0.31
N GLY A 136 -4.41 -10.68 -0.51
CA GLY A 136 -4.20 -11.61 -1.63
C GLY A 136 -3.23 -11.07 -2.70
N LYS A 137 -3.24 -9.76 -2.97
CA LYS A 137 -2.26 -9.10 -3.86
C LYS A 137 -0.85 -9.14 -3.29
N GLN A 138 -0.68 -8.81 -2.01
CA GLN A 138 0.63 -8.84 -1.34
C GLN A 138 1.17 -10.27 -1.25
N CYS A 139 0.30 -11.25 -0.94
CA CYS A 139 0.66 -12.66 -0.98
C CYS A 139 1.17 -13.08 -2.35
N SER A 140 0.45 -12.73 -3.43
CA SER A 140 0.89 -13.05 -4.80
C SER A 140 2.23 -12.38 -5.14
N HIS A 141 2.47 -11.16 -4.66
CA HIS A 141 3.75 -10.47 -4.87
C HIS A 141 4.90 -11.16 -4.14
N PHE A 142 4.69 -11.54 -2.87
CA PHE A 142 5.69 -12.29 -2.09
C PHE A 142 5.94 -13.68 -2.66
N LEU A 143 4.90 -14.41 -3.08
CA LEU A 143 5.06 -15.70 -3.73
C LEU A 143 5.86 -15.63 -5.02
N ASN A 144 5.60 -14.63 -5.87
CA ASN A 144 6.38 -14.43 -7.09
C ASN A 144 7.87 -14.24 -6.79
N PHE A 145 8.19 -13.47 -5.75
CA PHE A 145 9.55 -13.34 -5.25
C PHE A 145 10.12 -14.68 -4.79
N LEU A 146 9.37 -15.48 -4.00
CA LEU A 146 9.82 -16.80 -3.55
C LEU A 146 10.08 -17.75 -4.72
N PHE A 147 9.29 -17.68 -5.78
CA PHE A 147 9.47 -18.47 -7.00
C PHE A 147 10.71 -18.03 -7.78
N GLU A 148 10.89 -16.72 -7.96
CA GLU A 148 12.03 -16.12 -8.67
C GLU A 148 13.37 -16.51 -8.05
N TYR A 149 13.43 -16.52 -6.69
CA TYR A 149 14.63 -16.90 -5.96
C TYR A 149 14.73 -18.39 -5.61
N ASN A 150 13.88 -19.23 -6.19
CA ASN A 150 13.84 -20.67 -5.93
C ASN A 150 13.77 -21.02 -4.42
N TYR A 151 13.04 -20.24 -3.64
CA TYR A 151 12.78 -20.54 -2.22
C TYR A 151 11.61 -21.52 -2.03
N VAL A 152 10.70 -21.57 -2.99
CA VAL A 152 9.61 -22.53 -3.07
C VAL A 152 9.35 -22.95 -4.53
N PRO A 153 8.83 -24.15 -4.78
CA PRO A 153 8.39 -24.56 -6.13
C PRO A 153 7.27 -23.66 -6.62
N MET A 154 7.28 -23.35 -7.93
CA MET A 154 6.22 -22.56 -8.54
C MET A 154 4.88 -23.31 -8.50
N PHE A 155 3.84 -22.62 -8.06
CA PHE A 155 2.46 -23.08 -8.14
C PHE A 155 1.51 -21.93 -8.46
N LYS A 156 0.33 -22.26 -8.97
CA LYS A 156 -0.70 -21.29 -9.33
C LYS A 156 -1.87 -21.38 -8.34
N ILE A 157 -2.18 -20.26 -7.66
CA ILE A 157 -3.36 -20.16 -6.78
C ILE A 157 -4.63 -20.18 -7.63
N ASN A 158 -5.62 -20.96 -7.21
CA ASN A 158 -6.92 -21.01 -7.85
C ASN A 158 -7.58 -19.61 -7.83
N ARG A 159 -8.18 -19.22 -8.97
CA ARG A 159 -8.87 -17.91 -9.08
C ARG A 159 -10.03 -17.77 -8.12
N GLU A 160 -10.75 -18.85 -7.83
CA GLU A 160 -11.92 -18.88 -6.95
C GLU A 160 -11.56 -18.63 -5.47
N VAL A 161 -10.33 -18.93 -5.09
CA VAL A 161 -9.80 -18.63 -3.74
C VAL A 161 -9.51 -17.14 -3.58
N LYS A 162 -9.16 -16.44 -4.67
CA LYS A 162 -8.85 -15.01 -4.63
C LYS A 162 -10.12 -14.18 -4.47
N THR A 163 -10.20 -13.39 -3.41
CA THR A 163 -11.33 -12.47 -3.19
C THR A 163 -11.27 -11.32 -4.19
N LYS A 164 -12.35 -11.11 -4.95
CA LYS A 164 -12.47 -9.96 -5.85
C LYS A 164 -12.71 -8.69 -5.03
N PRO A 165 -12.21 -7.51 -5.48
CA PRO A 165 -12.50 -6.25 -4.81
C PRO A 165 -13.99 -5.91 -4.93
N GLU A 166 -14.50 -5.26 -3.90
CA GLU A 166 -15.85 -4.69 -3.93
C GLU A 166 -15.81 -3.32 -4.61
N ILE A 167 -16.59 -3.17 -5.67
CA ILE A 167 -16.77 -1.89 -6.35
C ILE A 167 -17.86 -1.12 -5.59
N LYS A 168 -17.45 -0.04 -4.90
CA LYS A 168 -18.38 0.84 -4.19
C LYS A 168 -18.82 1.98 -5.10
N PRO A 169 -20.06 2.46 -4.99
CA PRO A 169 -20.53 3.65 -5.70
C PRO A 169 -19.59 4.84 -5.46
N ILE A 170 -19.47 5.70 -6.47
CA ILE A 170 -18.67 6.91 -6.38
C ILE A 170 -19.43 7.92 -5.53
N ILE A 171 -18.95 8.20 -4.33
CA ILE A 171 -19.46 9.28 -3.48
C ILE A 171 -18.84 10.58 -3.97
N HIS A 172 -19.68 11.56 -4.30
CA HIS A 172 -19.31 12.95 -4.57
C HIS A 172 -20.10 13.89 -3.66
N ILE A 173 -19.63 15.10 -3.46
CA ILE A 173 -20.30 16.12 -2.64
C ILE A 173 -21.42 16.71 -3.49
N THR A 174 -22.64 16.74 -2.95
CA THR A 174 -23.80 17.32 -3.65
C THR A 174 -23.69 18.86 -3.70
N GLU A 175 -24.42 19.50 -4.61
CA GLU A 175 -24.41 20.97 -4.72
C GLU A 175 -24.92 21.65 -3.44
N MET A 176 -25.93 21.06 -2.81
CA MET A 176 -26.42 21.54 -1.51
C MET A 176 -25.34 21.44 -0.42
N ASP A 177 -24.62 20.32 -0.36
CA ASP A 177 -23.54 20.14 0.61
C ASP A 177 -22.34 21.04 0.29
N LEU A 178 -22.04 21.34 -1.01
CA LEU A 178 -21.03 22.32 -1.39
C LEU A 178 -21.39 23.71 -0.87
N LYS A 179 -22.65 24.15 -1.03
CA LYS A 179 -23.10 25.42 -0.46
C LYS A 179 -22.88 25.46 1.05
N ILE A 180 -23.30 24.44 1.79
CA ILE A 180 -23.06 24.32 3.23
C ILE A 180 -21.56 24.42 3.57
N ILE A 181 -20.70 23.74 2.80
CA ILE A 181 -19.25 23.78 2.99
C ILE A 181 -18.73 25.21 2.85
N PHE A 182 -19.06 25.89 1.76
CA PHE A 182 -18.50 27.22 1.47
C PHE A 182 -19.09 28.32 2.36
N ASP A 183 -20.39 28.29 2.68
CA ASP A 183 -21.02 29.19 3.64
C ASP A 183 -20.35 29.09 5.03
N ASN A 184 -19.98 27.90 5.44
CA ASN A 184 -19.29 27.68 6.72
C ASN A 184 -17.77 27.92 6.69
N LEU A 185 -17.19 28.23 5.54
CA LEU A 185 -15.77 28.61 5.43
C LEU A 185 -15.53 30.07 5.82
N VAL A 186 -16.51 30.95 5.68
CA VAL A 186 -16.36 32.41 5.90
C VAL A 186 -15.66 32.73 7.22
N ASN A 187 -16.06 32.05 8.30
CA ASN A 187 -15.52 32.27 9.66
C ASN A 187 -14.39 31.28 10.03
N LYS A 188 -13.66 30.72 9.06
CA LYS A 188 -12.53 29.82 9.31
C LYS A 188 -11.21 30.56 9.08
N ASN A 189 -10.11 29.98 9.60
CA ASN A 189 -8.79 30.51 9.31
C ASN A 189 -8.46 30.39 7.80
N GLU A 190 -7.69 31.35 7.29
CA GLU A 190 -7.35 31.44 5.87
C GLU A 190 -6.69 30.16 5.34
N HIS A 191 -5.92 29.49 6.17
CA HIS A 191 -5.24 28.25 5.79
C HIS A 191 -6.21 27.09 5.48
N LEU A 192 -7.30 26.93 6.25
CA LEU A 192 -8.35 25.96 5.95
C LEU A 192 -9.17 26.39 4.73
N LYS A 193 -9.45 27.69 4.59
CA LYS A 193 -10.14 28.21 3.40
C LYS A 193 -9.36 27.89 2.14
N LEU A 194 -8.07 28.20 2.12
CA LEU A 194 -7.19 27.90 1.01
C LEU A 194 -7.15 26.40 0.70
N LEU A 195 -7.02 25.55 1.73
CA LEU A 195 -7.03 24.08 1.54
C LEU A 195 -8.31 23.60 0.86
N ILE A 196 -9.48 24.00 1.36
CA ILE A 196 -10.77 23.55 0.81
C ILE A 196 -10.97 24.07 -0.61
N ARG A 197 -10.62 25.33 -0.88
CA ARG A 197 -10.66 25.90 -2.24
C ARG A 197 -9.73 25.16 -3.20
N LEU A 198 -8.49 24.91 -2.81
CA LEU A 198 -7.55 24.12 -3.63
C LEU A 198 -8.08 22.71 -3.93
N LEU A 199 -8.58 22.00 -2.92
CA LEU A 199 -9.17 20.68 -3.11
C LEU A 199 -10.34 20.72 -4.11
N PHE A 200 -11.17 21.74 -4.05
CA PHE A 200 -12.37 21.88 -4.88
C PHE A 200 -12.05 22.32 -6.31
N TYR A 201 -11.27 23.40 -6.49
CA TYR A 201 -11.02 24.01 -7.81
C TYR A 201 -9.93 23.34 -8.63
N THR A 202 -9.08 22.51 -8.01
CA THR A 202 -8.03 21.78 -8.75
C THR A 202 -8.31 20.29 -8.90
N GLY A 203 -9.08 19.70 -8.00
CA GLY A 203 -9.27 18.25 -7.92
C GLY A 203 -7.95 17.47 -7.70
N LEU A 204 -6.86 18.11 -7.28
CA LEU A 204 -5.58 17.47 -7.03
C LEU A 204 -5.64 16.47 -5.86
N ARG A 205 -4.69 15.54 -5.80
CA ARG A 205 -4.54 14.66 -4.63
C ARG A 205 -3.96 15.45 -3.46
N SER A 206 -4.32 15.08 -2.24
CA SER A 206 -3.75 15.72 -1.05
C SER A 206 -2.21 15.66 -1.02
N SER A 207 -1.61 14.57 -1.54
CA SER A 207 -0.14 14.47 -1.67
C SER A 207 0.45 15.46 -2.67
N ASP A 208 -0.27 15.72 -3.76
CA ASP A 208 0.16 16.65 -4.80
C ASP A 208 0.03 18.10 -4.27
N LEU A 209 -1.05 18.43 -3.57
CA LEU A 209 -1.22 19.74 -2.92
C LEU A 209 -0.12 20.04 -1.88
N LEU A 210 0.28 19.05 -1.09
CA LEU A 210 1.35 19.22 -0.10
C LEU A 210 2.75 19.37 -0.72
N SER A 211 2.91 19.06 -1.99
CA SER A 211 4.19 19.25 -2.68
C SER A 211 4.38 20.66 -3.24
N ILE A 212 3.29 21.44 -3.37
CA ILE A 212 3.34 22.80 -3.95
C ILE A 212 4.10 23.74 -3.01
N ASN A 213 5.05 24.50 -3.55
CA ASN A 213 5.67 25.64 -2.89
C ASN A 213 5.08 26.95 -3.42
N ILE A 214 5.27 28.04 -2.71
CA ILE A 214 4.84 29.38 -3.15
C ILE A 214 5.52 29.73 -4.49
N ASP A 215 6.81 29.44 -4.60
CA ASP A 215 7.62 29.72 -5.80
C ASP A 215 7.18 28.92 -7.05
N ASP A 216 6.36 27.91 -6.85
CA ASP A 216 5.81 27.06 -7.92
C ASP A 216 4.52 27.64 -8.54
N ILE A 217 4.07 28.83 -8.07
CA ILE A 217 2.83 29.49 -8.50
C ILE A 217 3.15 30.68 -9.40
N ASP A 218 2.76 30.55 -10.64
CA ASP A 218 2.81 31.65 -11.62
C ASP A 218 1.42 32.34 -11.65
N LEU A 219 1.32 33.45 -10.93
CA LEU A 219 0.07 34.22 -10.84
C LEU A 219 -0.26 34.91 -12.16
N GLU A 220 0.74 35.34 -12.92
CA GLU A 220 0.56 36.04 -14.20
C GLU A 220 -0.05 35.07 -15.23
N ASN A 221 0.57 33.93 -15.40
CA ASN A 221 0.10 32.89 -16.34
C ASN A 221 -0.95 31.96 -15.78
N ARG A 222 -1.42 32.12 -14.53
CA ARG A 222 -2.42 31.26 -13.87
C ARG A 222 -2.01 29.78 -13.85
N LEU A 223 -0.77 29.47 -13.55
CA LEU A 223 -0.22 28.12 -13.55
C LEU A 223 0.29 27.73 -12.15
N ILE A 224 0.14 26.46 -11.82
CA ILE A 224 0.74 25.82 -10.65
C ILE A 224 1.60 24.66 -11.11
N THR A 225 2.87 24.69 -10.75
CA THR A 225 3.80 23.57 -10.95
C THR A 225 3.93 22.80 -9.63
N TYR A 226 3.95 21.47 -9.69
CA TYR A 226 4.12 20.65 -8.50
C TYR A 226 4.77 19.31 -8.84
N TYR A 227 5.48 18.74 -7.87
CA TYR A 227 5.94 17.36 -7.95
C TYR A 227 4.83 16.41 -7.54
N SER A 228 4.49 15.43 -8.38
CA SER A 228 3.52 14.40 -8.04
C SER A 228 4.22 13.18 -7.42
N PRO A 229 4.19 12.98 -6.09
CA PRO A 229 4.96 11.91 -5.42
C PRO A 229 4.57 10.51 -5.87
N LYS A 230 3.29 10.31 -6.20
CA LYS A 230 2.78 9.03 -6.68
C LYS A 230 3.29 8.66 -8.07
N ARG A 231 3.48 9.67 -8.95
CA ARG A 231 3.94 9.47 -10.33
C ARG A 231 5.44 9.72 -10.51
N LYS A 232 6.08 10.33 -9.51
CA LYS A 232 7.50 10.75 -9.54
C LYS A 232 7.84 11.66 -10.71
N ILE A 233 6.97 12.61 -11.05
CA ILE A 233 7.13 13.60 -12.12
C ILE A 233 6.67 14.96 -11.66
N TYR A 234 7.27 16.02 -12.24
CA TYR A 234 6.74 17.37 -12.17
C TYR A 234 5.58 17.54 -13.13
N ARG A 235 4.60 18.35 -12.74
CA ARG A 235 3.43 18.68 -13.54
C ARG A 235 3.08 20.14 -13.37
N THR A 236 2.67 20.77 -14.47
CA THR A 236 2.13 22.13 -14.48
C THR A 236 0.68 22.06 -14.94
N ILE A 237 -0.21 22.71 -14.22
CA ILE A 237 -1.63 22.81 -14.55
C ILE A 237 -2.11 24.26 -14.40
N PRO A 238 -3.10 24.71 -15.18
CA PRO A 238 -3.76 25.97 -14.90
C PRO A 238 -4.61 25.87 -13.63
N PHE A 239 -4.76 27.00 -12.93
CA PHE A 239 -5.70 27.10 -11.81
C PHE A 239 -6.86 28.04 -12.14
N HIS A 240 -7.99 27.79 -11.48
CA HIS A 240 -9.22 28.54 -11.66
C HIS A 240 -9.11 29.95 -11.07
N ASP A 241 -9.74 30.95 -11.71
CA ASP A 241 -9.66 32.36 -11.30
C ASP A 241 -10.07 32.61 -9.85
N ASN A 242 -11.02 31.84 -9.33
CA ASN A 242 -11.44 31.93 -7.91
C ASN A 242 -10.36 31.53 -6.90
N LEU A 243 -9.22 31.01 -7.37
CA LEU A 243 -8.06 30.78 -6.52
C LEU A 243 -7.08 31.96 -6.49
N PHE A 244 -7.18 32.88 -7.45
CA PHE A 244 -6.18 33.95 -7.65
C PHE A 244 -5.96 34.77 -6.38
N GLN A 245 -7.03 35.33 -5.81
CA GLN A 245 -6.94 36.19 -4.63
C GLN A 245 -6.34 35.43 -3.44
N ALA A 246 -6.79 34.20 -3.19
CA ALA A 246 -6.30 33.40 -2.08
C ALA A 246 -4.82 32.99 -2.26
N LEU A 247 -4.39 32.72 -3.47
CA LEU A 247 -2.99 32.40 -3.78
C LEU A 247 -2.09 33.64 -3.70
N SER A 248 -2.56 34.80 -4.21
CA SER A 248 -1.84 36.09 -4.11
C SER A 248 -1.65 36.47 -2.64
N GLN A 249 -2.72 36.49 -1.84
CA GLN A 249 -2.65 36.81 -0.42
C GLN A 249 -1.68 35.85 0.30
N ARG A 250 -1.72 34.56 -0.03
CA ARG A 250 -0.81 33.58 0.59
C ARG A 250 0.65 33.82 0.19
N GLY A 251 0.91 34.25 -1.04
CA GLY A 251 2.24 34.65 -1.51
C GLY A 251 2.77 35.89 -0.80
N ASP A 252 1.89 36.83 -0.44
CA ASP A 252 2.26 38.03 0.33
C ASP A 252 2.59 37.69 1.80
N GLU A 253 1.86 36.77 2.42
CA GLU A 253 2.09 36.30 3.77
C GLU A 253 3.39 35.48 3.90
N VAL A 254 3.66 34.61 2.90
CA VAL A 254 4.77 33.66 2.92
C VAL A 254 5.52 33.76 1.61
N LYS A 255 6.66 34.40 1.62
CA LYS A 255 7.44 34.66 0.40
C LYS A 255 8.05 33.41 -0.23
N THR A 256 8.40 32.39 0.57
CA THR A 256 9.02 31.14 0.13
C THR A 256 8.54 29.95 0.94
N GLY A 257 8.66 28.74 0.41
CA GLY A 257 8.32 27.49 1.11
C GLY A 257 6.95 26.94 0.77
N LYS A 258 6.41 26.10 1.63
CA LYS A 258 5.18 25.34 1.37
C LYS A 258 3.93 26.21 1.29
N LEU A 259 3.13 26.03 0.24
CA LEU A 259 1.83 26.67 0.08
C LEU A 259 0.90 26.32 1.24
N LEU A 260 0.84 25.03 1.60
CA LEU A 260 0.03 24.51 2.70
C LEU A 260 0.91 24.00 3.84
N ASN A 261 0.66 24.49 5.05
CA ASN A 261 1.41 24.13 6.25
C ASN A 261 0.81 22.89 6.97
N TYR A 262 0.82 21.74 6.30
CA TYR A 262 0.47 20.45 6.89
C TYR A 262 1.64 19.49 6.77
N ASN A 263 2.05 18.90 7.90
CA ASN A 263 3.22 18.01 7.94
C ASN A 263 3.00 16.65 7.25
N SER A 264 1.76 16.26 6.99
CA SER A 264 1.44 14.99 6.33
C SER A 264 0.06 14.99 5.67
N VAL A 265 -0.14 14.06 4.74
CA VAL A 265 -1.45 13.79 4.11
C VAL A 265 -2.50 13.39 5.16
N GLU A 266 -2.08 12.68 6.21
CA GLU A 266 -2.97 12.31 7.31
C GLU A 266 -3.45 13.54 8.09
N ASN A 267 -2.55 14.48 8.39
CA ASN A 267 -2.90 15.71 9.12
C ASN A 267 -3.84 16.59 8.29
N LEU A 268 -3.59 16.74 7.00
CA LEU A 268 -4.49 17.38 6.06
C LEU A 268 -5.87 16.69 6.07
N GLY A 269 -5.90 15.37 5.93
CA GLY A 269 -7.13 14.59 5.98
C GLY A 269 -7.91 14.75 7.29
N LYS A 270 -7.20 14.77 8.43
CA LYS A 270 -7.80 15.03 9.74
C LYS A 270 -8.40 16.46 9.86
N ALA A 271 -7.77 17.46 9.25
CA ALA A 271 -8.31 18.83 9.22
C ALA A 271 -9.64 18.88 8.46
N VAL A 272 -9.70 18.28 7.28
CA VAL A 272 -10.93 18.19 6.48
C VAL A 272 -12.02 17.40 7.22
N THR A 273 -11.68 16.26 7.82
CA THR A 273 -12.65 15.45 8.58
C THR A 273 -13.19 16.20 9.79
N ARG A 274 -12.34 16.92 10.53
CA ARG A 274 -12.77 17.78 11.66
C ARG A 274 -13.68 18.89 11.19
N PHE A 275 -13.40 19.51 10.05
CA PHE A 275 -14.27 20.53 9.46
C PHE A 275 -15.63 19.93 9.11
N PHE A 276 -15.71 18.81 8.40
CA PHE A 276 -16.97 18.13 8.09
C PHE A 276 -17.77 17.72 9.34
N LYS A 277 -17.09 17.34 10.42
CA LYS A 277 -17.75 17.05 11.70
C LYS A 277 -18.41 18.31 12.28
N LYS A 278 -17.74 19.47 12.22
CA LYS A 278 -18.27 20.74 12.73
C LYS A 278 -19.50 21.25 11.98
N ILE A 279 -19.62 20.92 10.68
CA ILE A 279 -20.76 21.34 9.84
C ILE A 279 -21.76 20.21 9.60
N ASN A 280 -21.75 19.16 10.46
CA ASN A 280 -22.68 18.03 10.45
C ASN A 280 -22.69 17.17 9.15
N LEU A 281 -21.62 17.22 8.36
CA LEU A 281 -21.46 16.40 7.14
C LEU A 281 -20.69 15.08 7.35
N SER A 282 -20.29 14.75 8.59
CA SER A 282 -19.48 13.55 8.88
C SER A 282 -20.16 12.24 8.48
N LYS A 283 -21.48 12.15 8.62
CA LYS A 283 -22.27 10.94 8.27
C LYS A 283 -22.33 10.67 6.75
N LYS A 284 -22.02 11.65 5.91
CA LYS A 284 -21.98 11.51 4.44
C LYS A 284 -20.73 10.74 3.95
N GLY A 285 -19.74 10.49 4.83
CA GLY A 285 -18.51 9.80 4.48
C GLY A 285 -17.56 10.62 3.59
N TYR A 286 -17.71 11.93 3.55
CA TYR A 286 -16.84 12.84 2.79
C TYR A 286 -15.44 12.92 3.39
N THR A 287 -14.45 13.00 2.52
CA THR A 287 -13.03 13.11 2.84
C THR A 287 -12.36 14.11 1.88
N ALA A 288 -11.12 14.49 2.12
CA ALA A 288 -10.34 15.29 1.15
C ALA A 288 -10.34 14.68 -0.27
N ARG A 289 -10.32 13.33 -0.37
CA ARG A 289 -10.39 12.64 -1.65
C ARG A 289 -11.74 12.80 -2.35
N THR A 290 -12.81 13.06 -1.61
CA THR A 290 -14.14 13.24 -2.18
C THR A 290 -14.22 14.49 -3.03
N PHE A 291 -13.50 15.58 -2.69
CA PHE A 291 -13.42 16.78 -3.52
C PHE A 291 -12.92 16.47 -4.95
N ARG A 292 -11.88 15.65 -5.08
CA ARG A 292 -11.39 15.25 -6.40
C ARG A 292 -12.43 14.48 -7.22
N LYS A 293 -13.17 13.58 -6.57
CA LYS A 293 -14.29 12.87 -7.24
C LYS A 293 -15.38 13.85 -7.65
N THR A 294 -15.69 14.80 -6.78
CA THR A 294 -16.67 15.87 -7.05
C THR A 294 -16.24 16.72 -8.23
N PHE A 295 -14.99 17.21 -8.23
CA PHE A 295 -14.44 17.99 -9.34
C PHE A 295 -14.60 17.24 -10.67
N VAL A 296 -14.12 16.00 -10.75
CA VAL A 296 -14.23 15.19 -11.97
C VAL A 296 -15.69 14.98 -12.38
N THR A 297 -16.59 14.68 -11.43
CA THR A 297 -18.03 14.48 -11.70
C THR A 297 -18.67 15.76 -12.23
N LEU A 298 -18.40 16.90 -11.61
CA LEU A 298 -18.92 18.20 -12.04
C LEU A 298 -18.38 18.60 -13.43
N CYS A 299 -17.06 18.50 -13.64
CA CYS A 299 -16.45 18.77 -14.93
C CYS A 299 -17.10 17.96 -16.06
N ARG A 300 -17.33 16.67 -15.82
CA ARG A 300 -17.86 15.75 -16.84
C ARG A 300 -19.37 15.85 -17.02
N ASN A 301 -20.12 15.87 -15.93
CA ASN A 301 -21.58 15.68 -15.98
C ASN A 301 -22.34 17.02 -15.99
N LYS A 302 -21.82 18.05 -15.32
CA LYS A 302 -22.47 19.36 -15.27
C LYS A 302 -21.94 20.32 -16.32
N PHE A 303 -20.63 20.40 -16.47
CA PHE A 303 -19.97 21.37 -17.36
C PHE A 303 -19.55 20.79 -18.70
N ASN A 304 -19.81 19.51 -18.95
CA ASN A 304 -19.52 18.80 -20.20
C ASN A 304 -18.11 19.09 -20.76
N MET A 305 -17.12 19.13 -19.84
CA MET A 305 -15.72 19.35 -20.21
C MET A 305 -15.14 18.12 -20.90
N ASP A 306 -14.15 18.31 -21.78
CA ASP A 306 -13.47 17.21 -22.46
C ASP A 306 -12.83 16.22 -21.46
N ALA A 307 -13.05 14.93 -21.69
CA ALA A 307 -12.58 13.87 -20.80
C ALA A 307 -11.07 13.81 -20.70
N THR A 308 -10.37 14.05 -21.78
CA THR A 308 -8.90 13.98 -21.85
C THR A 308 -8.29 15.15 -21.09
N ILE A 309 -8.87 16.35 -21.26
CA ILE A 309 -8.45 17.55 -20.53
C ILE A 309 -8.71 17.39 -19.03
N VAL A 310 -9.88 16.89 -18.62
CA VAL A 310 -10.18 16.62 -17.20
C VAL A 310 -9.20 15.59 -16.61
N LYS A 311 -8.86 14.53 -17.35
CA LYS A 311 -7.83 13.57 -16.92
C LYS A 311 -6.48 14.25 -16.73
N GLU A 312 -6.11 15.13 -17.65
CA GLU A 312 -4.85 15.88 -17.56
C GLU A 312 -4.86 16.83 -16.36
N LEU A 313 -5.88 17.65 -16.18
CA LEU A 313 -6.01 18.54 -15.02
C LEU A 313 -5.82 17.82 -13.69
N VAL A 314 -6.52 16.71 -13.49
CA VAL A 314 -6.44 15.97 -12.22
C VAL A 314 -5.26 14.99 -12.15
N GLY A 315 -4.53 14.74 -13.22
CA GLY A 315 -3.41 13.78 -13.26
C GLY A 315 -3.86 12.32 -13.12
N HIS A 316 -4.80 11.89 -13.93
CA HIS A 316 -5.04 10.48 -14.14
C HIS A 316 -4.00 9.91 -15.11
N GLU A 317 -3.64 8.64 -14.95
CA GLU A 317 -2.74 7.98 -15.90
C GLU A 317 -3.45 7.77 -17.24
N HIS A 318 -2.73 8.01 -18.32
CA HIS A 318 -3.16 7.58 -19.63
C HIS A 318 -3.03 6.06 -19.70
N THR A 319 -4.09 5.39 -20.12
CA THR A 319 -4.14 3.93 -20.23
C THR A 319 -3.38 3.43 -21.46
N ASN A 320 -3.14 4.28 -22.46
CA ASN A 320 -2.48 3.95 -23.70
C ASN A 320 -1.16 4.71 -23.86
N THR A 321 -0.15 4.06 -24.40
CA THR A 321 1.17 4.62 -24.70
C THR A 321 1.05 5.80 -25.68
N THR A 322 0.15 5.70 -26.67
CA THR A 322 -0.13 6.76 -27.66
C THR A 322 -0.60 8.05 -26.99
N ASP A 323 -1.54 7.98 -26.05
CA ASP A 323 -2.04 9.16 -25.31
C ASP A 323 -0.92 9.83 -24.49
N ARG A 324 0.06 9.05 -24.04
CA ARG A 324 1.16 9.55 -23.20
C ARG A 324 2.20 10.34 -23.99
N TYR A 325 2.46 9.98 -25.25
CA TYR A 325 3.54 10.58 -26.07
C TYR A 325 3.04 11.59 -27.08
N TYR A 326 1.79 11.51 -27.52
CA TYR A 326 1.28 12.34 -28.61
C TYR A 326 0.28 13.42 -28.19
N ASN A 327 -0.24 13.40 -26.97
CA ASN A 327 -1.20 14.40 -26.48
C ASN A 327 -0.57 15.33 -25.44
N SER A 328 0.34 16.23 -25.88
CA SER A 328 0.67 17.41 -25.08
C SER A 328 -0.45 18.44 -25.24
N ILE A 329 -1.40 18.45 -24.30
CA ILE A 329 -2.46 19.48 -24.28
C ILE A 329 -1.82 20.79 -23.82
N SER A 330 -1.95 21.85 -24.62
CA SER A 330 -1.42 23.15 -24.23
C SER A 330 -2.15 23.73 -23.02
N TYR A 331 -1.45 24.54 -22.24
CA TYR A 331 -2.03 25.21 -21.08
C TYR A 331 -3.21 26.11 -21.45
N GLU A 332 -3.15 26.75 -22.62
CA GLU A 332 -4.25 27.59 -23.11
C GLU A 332 -5.54 26.79 -23.36
N VAL A 333 -5.42 25.59 -23.92
CA VAL A 333 -6.57 24.71 -24.10
C VAL A 333 -7.12 24.25 -22.74
N MET A 334 -6.25 23.90 -21.80
CA MET A 334 -6.67 23.53 -20.45
C MET A 334 -7.32 24.71 -19.71
N LYS A 335 -6.80 25.93 -19.83
CA LYS A 335 -7.39 27.16 -19.24
C LYS A 335 -8.79 27.40 -19.79
N ARG A 336 -8.91 27.42 -21.11
CA ARG A 336 -10.22 27.61 -21.78
C ARG A 336 -11.24 26.58 -21.33
N GLU A 337 -10.85 25.34 -21.19
CA GLU A 337 -11.73 24.29 -20.73
C GLU A 337 -12.09 24.46 -19.25
N LEU A 338 -11.12 24.87 -18.41
CA LEU A 338 -11.35 25.11 -16.97
C LEU A 338 -12.31 26.29 -16.73
N GLN A 339 -12.38 27.28 -17.63
CA GLN A 339 -13.34 28.40 -17.55
C GLN A 339 -14.81 27.93 -17.65
N LYS A 340 -15.09 26.73 -18.14
CA LYS A 340 -16.43 26.13 -18.10
C LYS A 340 -16.86 25.76 -16.68
N PHE A 341 -15.92 25.60 -15.75
CA PHE A 341 -16.19 25.24 -14.34
C PHE A 341 -16.70 26.46 -13.57
N LYS A 342 -17.98 26.78 -13.78
CA LYS A 342 -18.61 27.98 -13.23
C LYS A 342 -19.17 27.71 -11.83
N TYR A 343 -18.35 27.83 -10.82
CA TYR A 343 -18.73 27.92 -9.42
C TYR A 343 -18.04 29.14 -8.82
N ASP A 344 -18.83 29.91 -8.07
CA ASP A 344 -18.39 31.17 -7.47
C ASP A 344 -18.55 31.08 -5.96
N TYR A 345 -17.55 30.44 -5.31
CA TYR A 345 -17.51 30.25 -3.86
C TYR A 345 -16.29 30.91 -3.23
#